data_3c99c33a8b331c6a3ad360f88a523999
#
_entry.id   3c99c33a8b331c6a3ad360f88a523999
#
_cell.length_a   1.000
_cell.length_b   1.000
_cell.length_c   1.000
_cell.angle_alpha   90.00
_cell.angle_beta   90.00
_cell.angle_gamma   90.00
#
_symmetry.space_group_name_H-M   'P 1'
#
loop_
_entity.id
_entity.type
_entity.pdbx_description
1 polymer ?
#
loop_
_entity_poly.entity_id
_entity_poly.type
_entity_poly.pdbx_seq_one_letter_code
_entity_poly.pdbx_strand_id
1 'polypeptide(L)'
;MIAALAGGVGAAAAVGASARWNWWRPTVPAGLPILTYHKIGDYPPGSRLKPLWVTAAEFRAQLTFLKERGYTSLTFTELRDIDAGRKPRPAKPLLVTFDDGYANNYELAYPILKELGMKGNVFLVHDTLEGHNAWHNPSTEPWIPMLTWTQAREMQDSGVFEFGSHTMSHKNLAAIPLDDARWELTESKKRLEEKLGREMVGFAYPYGAGAYVPEVRRAAREAGYHYDFAFKRGLTPWPWKPEDGPIKRIYVRGDDNWLDFRLNLTRGRARF
;
A
#
# COMPACT_ATOMS: atom_id res chain seq x y z
N MET A 1 -35.39 33.10 -18.89
CA MET A 1 -33.95 32.95 -19.20
C MET A 1 -33.12 32.57 -17.99
N ILE A 2 -33.31 33.12 -16.79
CA ILE A 2 -32.50 32.82 -15.58
C ILE A 2 -32.64 31.35 -15.12
N ALA A 3 -33.82 30.75 -15.19
CA ALA A 3 -34.07 29.37 -14.77
C ALA A 3 -33.38 28.34 -15.69
N ALA A 4 -33.28 28.62 -17.00
CA ALA A 4 -32.61 27.74 -17.97
C ALA A 4 -31.07 27.78 -17.80
N LEU A 5 -30.50 28.93 -17.42
CA LEU A 5 -29.08 29.08 -17.13
C LEU A 5 -28.70 28.36 -15.84
N ALA A 6 -29.54 28.44 -14.77
CA ALA A 6 -29.28 27.72 -13.53
C ALA A 6 -29.34 26.18 -13.70
N GLY A 7 -30.27 25.69 -14.53
CA GLY A 7 -30.37 24.28 -14.87
C GLY A 7 -29.17 23.78 -15.65
N GLY A 8 -28.65 24.56 -16.59
CA GLY A 8 -27.48 24.22 -17.39
C GLY A 8 -26.19 24.15 -16.56
N VAL A 9 -25.99 25.09 -15.64
CA VAL A 9 -24.83 25.08 -14.72
C VAL A 9 -24.90 23.90 -13.76
N GLY A 10 -26.07 23.58 -13.23
CA GLY A 10 -26.29 22.43 -12.37
C GLY A 10 -26.00 21.10 -13.07
N ALA A 11 -26.45 20.93 -14.31
CA ALA A 11 -26.19 19.75 -15.11
C ALA A 11 -24.69 19.60 -15.47
N ALA A 12 -24.03 20.69 -15.85
CA ALA A 12 -22.59 20.68 -16.14
C ALA A 12 -21.76 20.36 -14.88
N ALA A 13 -22.12 20.90 -13.72
CA ALA A 13 -21.48 20.57 -12.45
C ALA A 13 -21.68 19.11 -12.06
N ALA A 14 -22.87 18.52 -12.26
CA ALA A 14 -23.16 17.11 -11.98
C ALA A 14 -22.38 16.18 -12.92
N VAL A 15 -22.28 16.53 -14.21
CA VAL A 15 -21.46 15.79 -15.18
C VAL A 15 -19.98 15.87 -14.81
N GLY A 16 -19.47 17.06 -14.46
CA GLY A 16 -18.10 17.27 -14.00
C GLY A 16 -17.81 16.47 -12.73
N ALA A 17 -18.72 16.48 -11.75
CA ALA A 17 -18.59 15.67 -10.55
C ALA A 17 -18.60 14.15 -10.87
N SER A 18 -19.49 13.72 -11.76
CA SER A 18 -19.55 12.31 -12.20
C SER A 18 -18.31 11.89 -12.97
N ALA A 19 -17.71 12.78 -13.76
CA ALA A 19 -16.45 12.53 -14.43
C ALA A 19 -15.25 12.50 -13.47
N ARG A 20 -15.27 13.32 -12.42
CA ARG A 20 -14.21 13.38 -11.41
C ARG A 20 -14.28 12.23 -10.43
N TRP A 21 -15.44 11.90 -9.93
CA TRP A 21 -15.66 10.92 -8.87
C TRP A 21 -16.61 9.80 -9.30
N ASN A 22 -16.23 8.58 -9.00
CA ASN A 22 -17.06 7.39 -9.26
C ASN A 22 -18.15 7.20 -8.18
N TRP A 23 -18.79 8.27 -7.72
CA TRP A 23 -19.77 8.22 -6.63
C TRP A 23 -21.03 7.40 -6.97
N TRP A 24 -21.33 7.24 -8.25
CA TRP A 24 -22.42 6.43 -8.77
C TRP A 24 -22.12 4.93 -8.87
N ARG A 25 -20.84 4.55 -8.73
CA ARG A 25 -20.48 3.13 -8.72
C ARG A 25 -20.98 2.46 -7.44
N PRO A 26 -21.46 1.18 -7.53
CA PRO A 26 -21.87 0.46 -6.34
C PRO A 26 -20.69 0.28 -5.39
N THR A 27 -20.98 0.24 -4.10
CA THR A 27 -20.02 -0.21 -3.10
C THR A 27 -19.70 -1.68 -3.33
N VAL A 28 -18.49 -2.12 -2.94
CA VAL A 28 -18.11 -3.54 -2.96
C VAL A 28 -18.36 -4.12 -1.57
N PRO A 29 -19.49 -4.81 -1.35
CA PRO A 29 -19.75 -5.45 -0.07
C PRO A 29 -18.67 -6.50 0.22
N ALA A 30 -18.25 -6.62 1.47
CA ALA A 30 -17.25 -7.61 1.92
C ALA A 30 -15.86 -7.51 1.27
N GLY A 31 -15.52 -6.40 0.58
CA GLY A 31 -14.16 -6.15 0.14
C GLY A 31 -13.25 -5.78 1.32
N LEU A 32 -12.00 -6.24 1.27
CA LEU A 32 -10.96 -5.86 2.21
C LEU A 32 -10.27 -4.57 1.71
N PRO A 33 -10.41 -3.42 2.40
CA PRO A 33 -9.65 -2.23 2.08
C PRO A 33 -8.18 -2.45 2.44
N ILE A 34 -7.28 -2.23 1.48
CA ILE A 34 -5.84 -2.30 1.67
C ILE A 34 -5.27 -0.98 1.21
N LEU A 35 -4.94 -0.12 2.16
CA LEU A 35 -4.41 1.21 1.89
C LEU A 35 -2.93 1.12 1.56
N THR A 36 -2.50 1.77 0.49
CA THR A 36 -1.09 1.86 0.10
C THR A 36 -0.61 3.28 0.21
N TYR A 37 0.32 3.49 1.11
CA TYR A 37 1.12 4.69 1.28
C TYR A 37 2.55 4.42 0.79
N HIS A 38 3.34 5.47 0.66
CA HIS A 38 4.79 5.37 0.42
C HIS A 38 5.52 6.27 1.42
N LYS A 39 5.44 7.56 1.23
CA LYS A 39 6.16 8.59 1.99
C LYS A 39 5.19 9.37 2.89
N ILE A 40 5.53 9.49 4.17
CA ILE A 40 4.77 10.32 5.11
C ILE A 40 5.58 11.57 5.42
N GLY A 41 4.95 12.73 5.29
CA GLY A 41 5.58 14.04 5.53
C GLY A 41 5.41 15.00 4.36
N ASP A 42 6.10 16.13 4.43
CA ASP A 42 6.10 17.12 3.37
C ASP A 42 7.05 16.69 2.24
N TYR A 43 6.62 16.88 1.00
CA TYR A 43 7.48 16.56 -0.14
C TYR A 43 8.61 17.58 -0.28
N PRO A 44 9.86 17.11 -0.50
CA PRO A 44 11.00 18.00 -0.60
C PRO A 44 10.95 18.83 -1.90
N PRO A 45 11.57 20.03 -1.92
CA PRO A 45 11.77 20.78 -3.14
C PRO A 45 12.42 19.93 -4.22
N GLY A 46 11.92 20.03 -5.46
CA GLY A 46 12.42 19.25 -6.61
C GLY A 46 11.77 17.88 -6.79
N SER A 47 11.01 17.36 -5.84
CA SER A 47 10.27 16.11 -6.04
C SER A 47 9.17 16.29 -7.08
N ARG A 48 9.12 15.38 -8.06
CA ARG A 48 8.06 15.26 -9.06
C ARG A 48 6.98 14.26 -8.67
N LEU A 49 7.23 13.48 -7.63
CA LEU A 49 6.36 12.40 -7.17
C LEU A 49 5.47 12.85 -5.98
N LYS A 50 4.97 14.09 -6.03
CA LYS A 50 4.04 14.64 -5.03
C LYS A 50 2.92 13.67 -4.63
N PRO A 51 2.28 12.91 -5.56
CA PRO A 51 1.23 11.97 -5.19
C PRO A 51 1.67 10.85 -4.23
N LEU A 52 2.97 10.56 -4.12
CA LEU A 52 3.51 9.56 -3.18
C LEU A 52 3.68 10.09 -1.75
N TRP A 53 3.52 11.40 -1.54
CA TRP A 53 3.70 12.05 -0.26
C TRP A 53 2.34 12.38 0.38
N VAL A 54 2.09 11.86 1.58
CA VAL A 54 0.94 12.19 2.40
C VAL A 54 1.47 12.87 3.67
N THR A 55 0.98 14.07 3.98
CA THR A 55 1.44 14.77 5.18
C THR A 55 1.13 13.98 6.45
N ALA A 56 1.94 14.16 7.51
CA ALA A 56 1.70 13.48 8.79
C ALA A 56 0.33 13.85 9.39
N ALA A 57 -0.12 15.08 9.18
CA ALA A 57 -1.43 15.55 9.62
C ALA A 57 -2.58 14.84 8.88
N GLU A 58 -2.48 14.72 7.55
CA GLU A 58 -3.48 13.99 6.75
C GLU A 58 -3.50 12.50 7.08
N PHE A 59 -2.32 11.87 7.20
CA PHE A 59 -2.20 10.47 7.60
C PHE A 59 -2.87 10.22 8.96
N ARG A 60 -2.58 11.06 9.96
CA ARG A 60 -3.21 10.99 11.29
C ARG A 60 -4.74 11.14 11.18
N ALA A 61 -5.22 12.14 10.45
CA ALA A 61 -6.66 12.36 10.28
C ALA A 61 -7.36 11.19 9.61
N GLN A 62 -6.75 10.59 8.58
CA GLN A 62 -7.27 9.40 7.89
C GLN A 62 -7.35 8.19 8.83
N LEU A 63 -6.31 7.92 9.61
CA LEU A 63 -6.29 6.80 10.55
C LEU A 63 -7.28 7.01 11.72
N THR A 64 -7.38 8.23 12.26
CA THR A 64 -8.35 8.57 13.30
C THR A 64 -9.78 8.32 12.79
N PHE A 65 -10.10 8.79 11.60
CA PHE A 65 -11.38 8.52 10.96
C PHE A 65 -11.69 7.03 10.82
N LEU A 66 -10.70 6.22 10.42
CA LEU A 66 -10.87 4.77 10.31
C LEU A 66 -11.13 4.14 11.66
N LYS A 67 -10.35 4.50 12.68
CA LYS A 67 -10.50 4.02 14.05
C LYS A 67 -11.89 4.35 14.63
N GLU A 68 -12.33 5.61 14.49
CA GLU A 68 -13.66 6.07 14.93
C GLU A 68 -14.81 5.35 14.22
N ARG A 69 -14.59 4.89 12.99
CA ARG A 69 -15.56 4.09 12.23
C ARG A 69 -15.51 2.59 12.53
N GLY A 70 -14.68 2.18 13.50
CA GLY A 70 -14.57 0.81 13.98
C GLY A 70 -13.77 -0.11 13.05
N TYR A 71 -12.90 0.45 12.21
CA TYR A 71 -11.97 -0.37 11.45
C TYR A 71 -10.86 -0.93 12.36
N THR A 72 -10.50 -2.17 12.11
CA THR A 72 -9.39 -2.87 12.77
C THR A 72 -8.28 -3.12 11.76
N SER A 73 -7.13 -2.50 11.97
CA SER A 73 -5.96 -2.74 11.12
C SER A 73 -5.28 -4.06 11.50
N LEU A 74 -4.89 -4.81 10.47
CA LEU A 74 -4.28 -6.14 10.62
C LEU A 74 -2.86 -6.14 10.08
N THR A 75 -2.03 -7.03 10.60
CA THR A 75 -0.78 -7.44 9.96
C THR A 75 -1.02 -8.55 8.94
N PHE A 76 -0.03 -8.87 8.09
CA PHE A 76 -0.12 -9.97 7.13
C PHE A 76 -0.29 -11.32 7.85
N THR A 77 0.42 -11.54 8.94
CA THR A 77 0.28 -12.76 9.77
C THR A 77 -1.11 -12.86 10.37
N GLU A 78 -1.66 -11.77 10.90
CA GLU A 78 -3.03 -11.77 11.43
C GLU A 78 -4.07 -12.05 10.35
N LEU A 79 -3.89 -11.48 9.14
CA LEU A 79 -4.76 -11.78 8.00
C LEU A 79 -4.71 -13.28 7.67
N ARG A 80 -3.51 -13.86 7.59
CA ARG A 80 -3.31 -15.29 7.34
C ARG A 80 -3.92 -16.18 8.45
N ASP A 81 -3.81 -15.76 9.71
CA ASP A 81 -4.41 -16.48 10.81
C ASP A 81 -5.94 -16.50 10.76
N ILE A 82 -6.53 -15.38 10.29
CA ILE A 82 -7.98 -15.28 10.08
C ILE A 82 -8.41 -16.14 8.90
N ASP A 83 -7.69 -16.09 7.77
CA ASP A 83 -7.96 -16.90 6.58
C ASP A 83 -7.87 -18.41 6.90
N ALA A 84 -6.98 -18.78 7.79
CA ALA A 84 -6.82 -20.17 8.28
C ALA A 84 -7.79 -20.54 9.42
N GLY A 85 -8.69 -19.64 9.84
CA GLY A 85 -9.63 -19.88 10.92
C GLY A 85 -9.00 -19.92 12.33
N ARG A 86 -7.74 -19.52 12.49
CA ARG A 86 -7.04 -19.47 13.78
C ARG A 86 -7.39 -18.24 14.63
N LYS A 87 -7.88 -17.17 13.98
CA LYS A 87 -8.35 -15.95 14.64
C LYS A 87 -9.73 -15.55 14.11
N PRO A 88 -10.58 -14.93 14.94
CA PRO A 88 -11.86 -14.41 14.49
C PRO A 88 -11.66 -13.20 13.56
N ARG A 89 -12.53 -13.10 12.55
CA ARG A 89 -12.55 -11.95 11.64
C ARG A 89 -13.14 -10.73 12.33
N PRO A 90 -12.45 -9.57 12.35
CA PRO A 90 -13.03 -8.32 12.81
C PRO A 90 -14.21 -7.88 11.96
N ALA A 91 -15.11 -7.06 12.53
CA ALA A 91 -16.27 -6.56 11.80
C ALA A 91 -15.90 -5.69 10.58
N LYS A 92 -14.84 -4.88 10.72
CA LYS A 92 -14.33 -4.00 9.66
C LYS A 92 -12.81 -4.10 9.56
N PRO A 93 -12.29 -5.17 8.98
CA PRO A 93 -10.85 -5.34 8.81
C PRO A 93 -10.30 -4.41 7.74
N LEU A 94 -9.04 -3.99 7.87
CA LEU A 94 -8.28 -3.30 6.85
C LEU A 94 -6.79 -3.64 6.96
N LEU A 95 -6.04 -3.39 5.89
CA LEU A 95 -4.58 -3.32 5.94
C LEU A 95 -4.13 -1.88 5.67
N VAL A 96 -3.16 -1.42 6.46
CA VAL A 96 -2.38 -0.20 6.18
C VAL A 96 -1.02 -0.66 5.69
N THR A 97 -0.70 -0.40 4.43
CA THR A 97 0.56 -0.83 3.82
C THR A 97 1.39 0.35 3.36
N PHE A 98 2.70 0.20 3.43
CA PHE A 98 3.68 1.16 2.93
C PHE A 98 4.62 0.44 1.98
N ASP A 99 4.88 1.02 0.82
CA ASP A 99 5.86 0.47 -0.12
C ASP A 99 7.22 1.12 0.10
N ASP A 100 8.26 0.46 -0.39
CA ASP A 100 9.65 0.89 -0.49
C ASP A 100 10.46 0.82 0.82
N GLY A 101 9.90 1.18 1.97
CA GLY A 101 10.64 1.17 3.25
C GLY A 101 11.40 2.47 3.53
N TYR A 102 10.77 3.62 3.30
CA TYR A 102 11.34 4.95 3.61
C TYR A 102 11.51 5.19 5.10
N ALA A 103 12.57 5.91 5.52
CA ALA A 103 12.85 6.25 6.92
C ALA A 103 11.71 7.02 7.59
N ASN A 104 10.97 7.84 6.84
CA ASN A 104 9.82 8.57 7.38
C ASN A 104 8.63 7.66 7.78
N ASN A 105 8.64 6.40 7.41
CA ASN A 105 7.70 5.43 7.96
C ASN A 105 7.99 5.14 9.45
N TYR A 106 9.27 5.14 9.85
CA TYR A 106 9.66 5.07 11.26
C TYR A 106 9.46 6.42 11.96
N GLU A 107 9.92 7.50 11.36
CA GLU A 107 9.96 8.82 11.99
C GLU A 107 8.56 9.41 12.24
N LEU A 108 7.63 9.19 11.30
CA LEU A 108 6.31 9.82 11.31
C LEU A 108 5.13 8.84 11.37
N ALA A 109 5.15 7.78 10.57
CA ALA A 109 4.01 6.85 10.53
C ALA A 109 3.95 5.95 11.78
N TYR A 110 5.08 5.44 12.23
CA TYR A 110 5.15 4.53 13.38
C TYR A 110 4.60 5.14 14.68
N PRO A 111 5.03 6.34 15.12
CA PRO A 111 4.47 6.94 16.32
C PRO A 111 2.95 7.22 16.21
N ILE A 112 2.47 7.60 15.02
CA ILE A 112 1.03 7.84 14.81
C ILE A 112 0.24 6.53 14.93
N LEU A 113 0.68 5.44 14.29
CA LEU A 113 0.02 4.13 14.39
C LEU A 113 0.04 3.61 15.82
N LYS A 114 1.18 3.72 16.52
CA LYS A 114 1.35 3.31 17.91
C LYS A 114 0.40 4.05 18.85
N GLU A 115 0.32 5.37 18.74
CA GLU A 115 -0.59 6.22 19.54
C GLU A 115 -2.07 5.85 19.30
N LEU A 116 -2.43 5.58 18.04
CA LEU A 116 -3.79 5.20 17.69
C LEU A 116 -4.12 3.73 18.02
N GLY A 117 -3.14 2.92 18.44
CA GLY A 117 -3.32 1.48 18.64
C GLY A 117 -3.66 0.75 17.34
N MET A 118 -3.18 1.25 16.21
CA MET A 118 -3.35 0.67 14.88
C MET A 118 -2.06 0.01 14.41
N LYS A 119 -2.18 -0.87 13.42
CA LYS A 119 -1.07 -1.64 12.85
C LYS A 119 -0.80 -1.27 11.40
N GLY A 120 0.45 -1.40 10.98
CA GLY A 120 0.89 -1.19 9.61
C GLY A 120 1.75 -2.35 9.09
N ASN A 121 1.98 -2.33 7.79
CA ASN A 121 2.82 -3.31 7.11
C ASN A 121 3.72 -2.57 6.12
N VAL A 122 5.02 -2.88 6.07
CA VAL A 122 5.95 -2.25 5.12
C VAL A 122 6.54 -3.29 4.20
N PHE A 123 6.51 -3.03 2.89
CA PHE A 123 7.23 -3.83 1.90
C PHE A 123 8.62 -3.23 1.68
N LEU A 124 9.66 -3.97 2.05
CA LEU A 124 11.05 -3.52 2.05
C LEU A 124 11.78 -3.86 0.75
N VAL A 125 12.49 -2.89 0.22
CA VAL A 125 13.53 -3.11 -0.81
C VAL A 125 14.84 -3.40 -0.10
N HIS A 126 15.32 -4.64 -0.17
CA HIS A 126 16.44 -5.10 0.65
C HIS A 126 17.72 -4.26 0.47
N ASP A 127 18.16 -4.05 -0.76
CA ASP A 127 19.48 -3.45 -1.06
C ASP A 127 19.56 -1.94 -0.74
N THR A 128 18.44 -1.31 -0.44
CA THR A 128 18.40 0.13 -0.16
C THR A 128 18.30 0.47 1.32
N LEU A 129 18.06 -0.52 2.17
CA LEU A 129 18.05 -0.30 3.62
C LEU A 129 19.42 0.24 4.09
N GLU A 130 19.38 1.14 5.08
CA GLU A 130 20.53 1.90 5.57
C GLU A 130 21.14 2.90 4.56
N GLY A 131 20.50 3.04 3.40
CA GLY A 131 20.92 3.92 2.32
C GLY A 131 19.81 4.90 1.91
N HIS A 132 19.56 4.96 0.63
CA HIS A 132 18.57 5.85 0.01
C HIS A 132 17.86 5.14 -1.15
N ASN A 133 16.79 5.74 -1.67
CA ASN A 133 15.98 5.26 -2.79
C ASN A 133 16.75 5.28 -4.13
N ALA A 134 17.79 4.45 -4.24
CA ALA A 134 18.78 4.44 -5.32
C ALA A 134 18.23 4.13 -6.72
N TRP A 135 16.99 3.63 -6.83
CA TRP A 135 16.32 3.43 -8.13
C TRP A 135 15.85 4.73 -8.78
N HIS A 136 15.88 5.86 -8.07
CA HIS A 136 15.61 7.17 -8.64
C HIS A 136 16.88 7.89 -9.09
N ASN A 137 16.79 8.59 -10.20
CA ASN A 137 17.85 9.50 -10.61
C ASN A 137 17.77 10.81 -9.77
N PRO A 138 18.78 11.16 -8.97
CA PRO A 138 18.74 12.31 -8.06
C PRO A 138 18.59 13.67 -8.77
N SER A 139 18.86 13.74 -10.08
CA SER A 139 18.61 14.96 -10.87
C SER A 139 17.12 15.20 -11.17
N THR A 140 16.28 14.19 -11.00
CA THR A 140 14.84 14.25 -11.31
C THR A 140 13.94 13.99 -10.12
N GLU A 141 14.41 13.21 -9.15
CA GLU A 141 13.72 12.90 -7.90
C GLU A 141 14.75 12.82 -6.77
N PRO A 142 14.62 13.62 -5.71
CA PRO A 142 15.59 13.63 -4.61
C PRO A 142 15.78 12.26 -3.98
N TRP A 143 17.01 11.91 -3.64
CA TRP A 143 17.28 10.79 -2.78
C TRP A 143 16.88 11.12 -1.34
N ILE A 144 16.16 10.20 -0.72
CA ILE A 144 15.72 10.31 0.67
C ILE A 144 16.12 9.05 1.43
N PRO A 145 16.34 9.16 2.76
CA PRO A 145 16.76 8.02 3.58
C PRO A 145 15.75 6.87 3.56
N MET A 146 16.28 5.66 3.60
CA MET A 146 15.53 4.44 3.83
C MET A 146 15.65 3.99 5.28
N LEU A 147 14.77 3.08 5.72
CA LEU A 147 14.83 2.47 7.04
C LEU A 147 16.20 1.83 7.30
N THR A 148 16.68 1.94 8.52
CA THR A 148 17.78 1.10 9.00
C THR A 148 17.26 -0.24 9.53
N TRP A 149 18.12 -1.25 9.59
CA TRP A 149 17.77 -2.54 10.20
C TRP A 149 17.38 -2.41 11.67
N THR A 150 17.98 -1.48 12.39
CA THR A 150 17.65 -1.17 13.79
C THR A 150 16.23 -0.62 13.91
N GLN A 151 15.87 0.36 13.07
CA GLN A 151 14.52 0.92 13.04
C GLN A 151 13.48 -0.15 12.66
N ALA A 152 13.77 -0.97 11.65
CA ALA A 152 12.86 -2.03 11.23
C ALA A 152 12.62 -3.05 12.36
N ARG A 153 13.66 -3.47 13.09
CA ARG A 153 13.51 -4.36 14.24
C ARG A 153 12.70 -3.71 15.36
N GLU A 154 12.96 -2.46 15.71
CA GLU A 154 12.18 -1.74 16.73
C GLU A 154 10.69 -1.68 16.36
N MET A 155 10.37 -1.33 15.11
CA MET A 155 8.98 -1.31 14.62
C MET A 155 8.33 -2.69 14.72
N GLN A 156 9.05 -3.75 14.35
CA GLN A 156 8.57 -5.13 14.40
C GLN A 156 8.35 -5.61 15.83
N ASP A 157 9.32 -5.39 16.72
CA ASP A 157 9.30 -5.87 18.12
C ASP A 157 8.22 -5.16 18.94
N SER A 158 7.85 -3.94 18.54
CA SER A 158 6.71 -3.22 19.12
C SER A 158 5.36 -3.88 18.83
N GLY A 159 5.26 -4.77 17.85
CA GLY A 159 4.01 -5.37 17.36
C GLY A 159 3.13 -4.43 16.56
N VAL A 160 3.58 -3.20 16.29
CA VAL A 160 2.85 -2.21 15.49
C VAL A 160 3.03 -2.46 14.00
N PHE A 161 4.21 -2.92 13.58
CA PHE A 161 4.50 -3.18 12.17
C PHE A 161 4.91 -4.63 11.91
N GLU A 162 4.50 -5.12 10.74
CA GLU A 162 5.03 -6.33 10.11
C GLU A 162 5.66 -5.96 8.78
N PHE A 163 6.67 -6.72 8.37
CA PHE A 163 7.39 -6.49 7.13
C PHE A 163 7.05 -7.55 6.08
N GLY A 164 7.04 -7.12 4.83
CA GLY A 164 7.00 -7.94 3.63
C GLY A 164 8.12 -7.56 2.68
N SER A 165 8.19 -8.22 1.54
CA SER A 165 9.23 -7.96 0.53
C SER A 165 8.73 -7.05 -0.60
N HIS A 166 9.64 -6.18 -1.07
CA HIS A 166 9.48 -5.38 -2.29
C HIS A 166 10.66 -5.61 -3.24
N THR A 167 11.13 -6.86 -3.34
CA THR A 167 12.31 -7.35 -4.08
C THR A 167 13.67 -6.98 -3.46
N MET A 168 14.75 -7.41 -4.12
CA MET A 168 16.12 -7.03 -3.74
C MET A 168 16.40 -5.57 -4.07
N SER A 169 16.15 -5.18 -5.32
CA SER A 169 16.67 -3.93 -5.90
C SER A 169 15.61 -3.06 -6.58
N HIS A 170 14.30 -3.29 -6.30
CA HIS A 170 13.17 -2.52 -6.84
C HIS A 170 13.06 -2.57 -8.38
N LYS A 171 13.47 -3.68 -9.01
CA LYS A 171 13.36 -3.84 -10.46
C LYS A 171 11.93 -4.06 -10.95
N ASN A 172 11.66 -3.60 -12.16
CA ASN A 172 10.45 -3.95 -12.89
C ASN A 172 10.51 -5.42 -13.31
N LEU A 173 9.81 -6.29 -12.60
CA LEU A 173 9.85 -7.75 -12.81
C LEU A 173 9.27 -8.20 -14.15
N ALA A 174 8.49 -7.35 -14.84
CA ALA A 174 8.00 -7.65 -16.18
C ALA A 174 9.01 -7.26 -17.28
N ALA A 175 10.08 -6.54 -16.94
CA ALA A 175 11.05 -6.00 -17.89
C ALA A 175 12.45 -6.67 -17.79
N ILE A 176 12.59 -7.67 -16.93
CA ILE A 176 13.83 -8.44 -16.75
C ILE A 176 13.60 -9.92 -17.11
N PRO A 177 14.66 -10.69 -17.40
CA PRO A 177 14.55 -12.14 -17.60
C PRO A 177 13.88 -12.84 -16.42
N LEU A 178 13.15 -13.91 -16.69
CA LEU A 178 12.40 -14.62 -15.64
C LEU A 178 13.31 -15.17 -14.53
N ASP A 179 14.51 -15.62 -14.86
CA ASP A 179 15.45 -16.12 -13.86
C ASP A 179 15.96 -15.00 -12.94
N ASP A 180 16.16 -13.79 -13.48
CA ASP A 180 16.49 -12.61 -12.67
C ASP A 180 15.29 -12.24 -11.76
N ALA A 181 14.04 -12.32 -12.29
CA ALA A 181 12.86 -12.08 -11.49
C ALA A 181 12.71 -13.12 -10.35
N ARG A 182 13.00 -14.38 -10.61
CA ARG A 182 13.05 -15.44 -9.59
C ARG A 182 14.08 -15.14 -8.52
N TRP A 183 15.27 -14.72 -8.93
CA TRP A 183 16.33 -14.34 -7.99
C TRP A 183 15.91 -13.16 -7.12
N GLU A 184 15.37 -12.09 -7.71
CA GLU A 184 14.84 -10.91 -6.98
C GLU A 184 13.81 -11.32 -5.92
N LEU A 185 12.92 -12.25 -6.24
CA LEU A 185 11.87 -12.74 -5.35
C LEU A 185 12.42 -13.64 -4.24
N THR A 186 13.22 -14.64 -4.60
CA THR A 186 13.69 -15.66 -3.65
C THR A 186 14.73 -15.08 -2.70
N GLU A 187 15.69 -14.33 -3.26
CA GLU A 187 16.81 -13.80 -2.47
C GLU A 187 16.33 -12.70 -1.52
N SER A 188 15.38 -11.83 -1.95
CA SER A 188 14.83 -10.83 -1.05
C SER A 188 14.09 -11.43 0.13
N LYS A 189 13.27 -12.47 -0.10
CA LYS A 189 12.59 -13.19 0.99
C LYS A 189 13.62 -13.73 1.98
N LYS A 190 14.56 -14.51 1.49
CA LYS A 190 15.60 -15.14 2.30
C LYS A 190 16.37 -14.14 3.16
N ARG A 191 16.91 -13.09 2.53
CA ARG A 191 17.74 -12.10 3.24
C ARG A 191 16.95 -11.25 4.24
N LEU A 192 15.72 -10.86 3.91
CA LEU A 192 14.86 -10.14 4.83
C LEU A 192 14.51 -11.02 6.05
N GLU A 193 14.20 -12.29 5.84
CA GLU A 193 13.92 -13.25 6.92
C GLU A 193 15.15 -13.49 7.81
N GLU A 194 16.34 -13.64 7.21
CA GLU A 194 17.61 -13.76 7.95
C GLU A 194 17.90 -12.52 8.82
N LYS A 195 17.63 -11.32 8.28
CA LYS A 195 17.89 -10.04 8.99
C LYS A 195 16.89 -9.74 10.08
N LEU A 196 15.61 -10.02 9.86
CA LEU A 196 14.52 -9.66 10.77
C LEU A 196 14.08 -10.82 11.67
N GLY A 197 14.48 -12.07 11.39
CA GLY A 197 14.11 -13.24 12.17
C GLY A 197 12.60 -13.55 12.12
N ARG A 198 11.90 -13.10 11.08
CA ARG A 198 10.46 -13.28 10.88
C ARG A 198 10.18 -13.65 9.43
N GLU A 199 9.14 -14.46 9.22
CA GLU A 199 8.67 -14.85 7.90
C GLU A 199 8.13 -13.64 7.12
N MET A 200 8.53 -13.52 5.83
CA MET A 200 7.97 -12.56 4.89
C MET A 200 6.71 -13.14 4.25
N VAL A 201 5.57 -12.92 4.88
CA VAL A 201 4.26 -13.46 4.44
C VAL A 201 3.75 -12.77 3.17
N GLY A 202 3.98 -11.46 3.03
CA GLY A 202 3.50 -10.62 1.94
C GLY A 202 4.62 -10.16 1.00
N PHE A 203 4.27 -10.02 -0.28
CA PHE A 203 5.12 -9.48 -1.32
C PHE A 203 4.35 -8.44 -2.16
N ALA A 204 4.95 -7.29 -2.44
CA ALA A 204 4.40 -6.30 -3.36
C ALA A 204 5.30 -6.15 -4.60
N TYR A 205 4.68 -6.09 -5.78
CA TYR A 205 5.40 -5.91 -7.05
C TYR A 205 5.82 -4.45 -7.23
N PRO A 206 7.14 -4.14 -7.41
CA PRO A 206 7.59 -2.80 -7.76
C PRO A 206 6.83 -2.26 -8.99
N TYR A 207 6.34 -1.04 -8.91
CA TYR A 207 5.49 -0.43 -9.96
C TYR A 207 4.20 -1.21 -10.28
N GLY A 208 3.88 -2.28 -9.56
CA GLY A 208 2.84 -3.25 -9.91
C GLY A 208 3.21 -4.13 -11.11
N ALA A 209 4.46 -4.05 -11.58
CA ALA A 209 4.93 -4.72 -12.77
C ALA A 209 5.21 -6.21 -12.51
N GLY A 210 4.67 -7.07 -13.36
CA GLY A 210 4.76 -8.53 -13.18
C GLY A 210 3.57 -9.14 -12.43
N ALA A 211 2.75 -8.34 -11.74
CA ALA A 211 1.60 -8.84 -10.97
C ALA A 211 0.57 -9.63 -11.82
N TYR A 212 0.50 -9.35 -13.11
CA TYR A 212 -0.39 -10.02 -14.06
C TYR A 212 0.36 -10.86 -15.10
N VAL A 213 1.66 -11.09 -14.91
CA VAL A 213 2.48 -12.01 -15.71
C VAL A 213 2.47 -13.37 -15.00
N PRO A 214 1.84 -14.42 -15.61
CA PRO A 214 1.64 -15.71 -14.92
C PRO A 214 2.92 -16.35 -14.40
N GLU A 215 4.03 -16.26 -15.15
CA GLU A 215 5.33 -16.84 -14.80
C GLU A 215 5.96 -16.12 -13.60
N VAL A 216 5.92 -14.79 -13.56
CA VAL A 216 6.43 -13.97 -12.45
C VAL A 216 5.58 -14.21 -11.19
N ARG A 217 4.26 -14.28 -11.36
CA ARG A 217 3.37 -14.55 -10.25
C ARG A 217 3.53 -15.97 -9.69
N ARG A 218 3.80 -16.94 -10.56
CA ARG A 218 4.15 -18.31 -10.13
C ARG A 218 5.46 -18.33 -9.36
N ALA A 219 6.48 -17.61 -9.84
CA ALA A 219 7.77 -17.49 -9.14
C ALA A 219 7.62 -16.88 -7.75
N ALA A 220 6.75 -15.89 -7.54
CA ALA A 220 6.46 -15.34 -6.22
C ALA A 220 5.86 -16.39 -5.26
N ARG A 221 4.95 -17.24 -5.76
CA ARG A 221 4.41 -18.36 -4.96
C ARG A 221 5.44 -19.43 -4.67
N GLU A 222 6.26 -19.79 -5.66
CA GLU A 222 7.37 -20.76 -5.51
C GLU A 222 8.41 -20.26 -4.51
N ALA A 223 8.66 -18.94 -4.43
CA ALA A 223 9.47 -18.32 -3.39
C ALA A 223 8.85 -18.41 -1.98
N GLY A 224 7.57 -18.80 -1.87
CA GLY A 224 6.88 -19.02 -0.59
C GLY A 224 6.16 -17.80 -0.04
N TYR A 225 5.88 -16.77 -0.84
CA TYR A 225 4.99 -15.69 -0.42
C TYR A 225 3.54 -16.16 -0.39
N HIS A 226 2.87 -15.89 0.73
CA HIS A 226 1.46 -16.25 0.90
C HIS A 226 0.52 -15.27 0.21
N TYR A 227 0.84 -13.98 0.27
CA TYR A 227 0.09 -12.90 -0.35
C TYR A 227 0.94 -12.13 -1.37
N ASP A 228 0.39 -11.88 -2.55
CA ASP A 228 1.01 -11.07 -3.60
C ASP A 228 0.15 -9.84 -3.93
N PHE A 229 0.72 -8.64 -3.77
CA PHE A 229 0.02 -7.36 -3.83
C PHE A 229 0.38 -6.57 -5.10
N ALA A 230 -0.63 -6.32 -5.94
CA ALA A 230 -0.47 -5.46 -7.11
C ALA A 230 -0.55 -3.97 -6.76
N PHE A 231 -0.01 -3.13 -7.62
CA PHE A 231 -0.27 -1.69 -7.63
C PHE A 231 -1.44 -1.38 -8.58
N LYS A 232 -2.60 -2.01 -8.33
CA LYS A 232 -3.84 -1.82 -9.08
C LYS A 232 -4.95 -1.44 -8.13
N ARG A 233 -5.62 -0.35 -8.44
CA ARG A 233 -6.71 0.19 -7.62
C ARG A 233 -7.90 -0.76 -7.57
N GLY A 234 -8.42 -0.97 -6.38
CA GLY A 234 -9.62 -1.77 -6.15
C GLY A 234 -9.71 -2.27 -4.72
N LEU A 235 -10.88 -2.76 -4.38
CA LEU A 235 -11.09 -3.60 -3.20
C LEU A 235 -10.87 -5.04 -3.61
N THR A 236 -10.21 -5.80 -2.75
CA THR A 236 -10.04 -7.24 -2.94
C THR A 236 -11.20 -7.95 -2.25
N PRO A 237 -11.94 -8.83 -2.94
CA PRO A 237 -12.90 -9.71 -2.28
C PRO A 237 -12.22 -10.51 -1.17
N TRP A 238 -12.91 -10.73 -0.07
CA TRP A 238 -12.39 -11.54 1.02
C TRP A 238 -13.42 -12.57 1.51
N PRO A 239 -13.04 -13.86 1.66
CA PRO A 239 -11.68 -14.39 1.55
C PRO A 239 -11.11 -14.30 0.14
N TRP A 240 -9.80 -14.01 0.06
CA TRP A 240 -9.04 -13.99 -1.19
C TRP A 240 -8.41 -15.36 -1.43
N LYS A 241 -8.32 -15.72 -2.71
CA LYS A 241 -7.63 -16.94 -3.14
C LYS A 241 -6.60 -16.62 -4.23
N PRO A 242 -5.49 -17.36 -4.32
CA PRO A 242 -4.45 -17.13 -5.33
C PRO A 242 -4.96 -17.13 -6.78
N GLU A 243 -5.99 -17.91 -7.10
CA GLU A 243 -6.62 -17.97 -8.41
C GLU A 243 -7.41 -16.70 -8.77
N ASP A 244 -7.82 -15.91 -7.79
CA ASP A 244 -8.54 -14.64 -8.02
C ASP A 244 -7.64 -13.54 -8.61
N GLY A 245 -6.35 -13.82 -8.78
CA GLY A 245 -5.35 -12.87 -9.23
C GLY A 245 -4.61 -12.19 -8.06
N PRO A 246 -3.74 -11.21 -8.33
CA PRO A 246 -3.01 -10.50 -7.29
C PRO A 246 -3.95 -9.59 -6.49
N ILE A 247 -3.63 -9.38 -5.23
CA ILE A 247 -4.40 -8.54 -4.31
C ILE A 247 -4.36 -7.08 -4.76
N LYS A 248 -5.53 -6.48 -4.98
CA LYS A 248 -5.68 -5.06 -5.35
C LYS A 248 -5.58 -4.19 -4.10
N ARG A 249 -5.06 -2.98 -4.27
CA ARG A 249 -4.88 -2.02 -3.17
C ARG A 249 -5.49 -0.65 -3.49
N ILE A 250 -5.77 0.10 -2.46
CA ILE A 250 -6.21 1.50 -2.54
C ILE A 250 -4.98 2.39 -2.43
N TYR A 251 -4.56 2.98 -3.53
CA TYR A 251 -3.49 3.97 -3.51
C TYR A 251 -3.99 5.28 -2.89
N VAL A 252 -3.47 5.63 -1.72
CA VAL A 252 -3.72 6.91 -1.04
C VAL A 252 -2.70 7.93 -1.53
N ARG A 253 -3.18 9.02 -2.09
CA ARG A 253 -2.36 10.04 -2.76
C ARG A 253 -2.32 11.31 -1.93
N GLY A 254 -1.19 12.01 -1.95
CA GLY A 254 -1.06 13.33 -1.32
C GLY A 254 -1.84 14.46 -1.99
N ASP A 255 -2.47 14.21 -3.14
CA ASP A 255 -3.38 15.14 -3.81
C ASP A 255 -4.86 14.67 -3.75
N ASP A 256 -5.15 13.61 -2.97
CA ASP A 256 -6.52 13.18 -2.69
C ASP A 256 -7.16 14.12 -1.65
N ASN A 257 -8.40 14.53 -1.92
CA ASN A 257 -9.20 15.21 -0.90
C ASN A 257 -9.98 14.18 -0.05
N TRP A 258 -10.70 14.68 0.94
CA TRP A 258 -11.47 13.83 1.88
C TRP A 258 -12.56 12.99 1.22
N LEU A 259 -13.19 13.50 0.15
CA LEU A 259 -14.16 12.74 -0.63
C LEU A 259 -13.48 11.62 -1.42
N ASP A 260 -12.32 11.90 -2.02
CA ASP A 260 -11.51 10.88 -2.71
C ASP A 260 -11.18 9.72 -1.76
N PHE A 261 -10.70 10.03 -0.55
CA PHE A 261 -10.37 9.02 0.46
C PHE A 261 -11.58 8.15 0.84
N ARG A 262 -12.74 8.76 1.11
CA ARG A 262 -13.97 8.04 1.47
C ARG A 262 -14.51 7.16 0.34
N LEU A 263 -14.46 7.63 -0.89
CA LEU A 263 -14.88 6.85 -2.05
C LEU A 263 -13.92 5.70 -2.34
N ASN A 264 -12.62 5.91 -2.16
CA ASN A 264 -11.63 4.85 -2.25
C ASN A 264 -11.92 3.70 -1.28
N LEU A 265 -12.26 4.00 -0.03
CA LEU A 265 -12.59 2.99 1.00
C LEU A 265 -13.81 2.13 0.66
N THR A 266 -14.81 2.70 -0.01
CA THR A 266 -16.10 2.01 -0.23
C THR A 266 -16.26 1.46 -1.65
N ARG A 267 -15.51 2.01 -2.61
CA ARG A 267 -15.63 1.69 -4.04
C ARG A 267 -14.29 1.24 -4.68
N GLY A 268 -13.22 1.25 -3.89
CA GLY A 268 -11.88 0.87 -4.35
C GLY A 268 -11.19 1.92 -5.23
N ARG A 269 -11.88 2.96 -5.66
CA ARG A 269 -11.30 4.11 -6.35
C ARG A 269 -12.26 5.30 -6.37
N ALA A 270 -11.72 6.50 -6.22
CA ALA A 270 -12.46 7.76 -6.27
C ALA A 270 -12.46 8.37 -7.68
N ARG A 271 -11.37 8.21 -8.43
CA ARG A 271 -11.14 8.86 -9.75
C ARG A 271 -11.02 7.82 -10.86
N PHE A 272 -11.25 8.25 -12.11
CA PHE A 272 -11.02 7.45 -13.32
C PHE A 272 -9.54 7.22 -13.61
#